data_d84562072b9afae4e12f23ddd351979d
#
_entry.id   d84562072b9afae4e12f23ddd351979d
#
_cell.length_a   1.000
_cell.length_b   1.000
_cell.length_c   1.000
_cell.angle_alpha   90.00
_cell.angle_beta   90.00
_cell.angle_gamma   90.00
#
_symmetry.space_group_name_H-M   'P 1'
#
loop_
_entity.id
_entity.type
_entity.pdbx_description
1 polymer ?
#
loop_
_entity_poly.entity_id
_entity_poly.type
_entity_poly.pdbx_seq_one_letter_code
_entity_poly.pdbx_strand_id
1 'polypeptide(L)'
;YGLGGRPRPEVDARIAAIKGRPPGPLIRLAASRAAIIEALPGARWTDAARQLADAFWPGPLTLVLEDGSDTGVAVRVDPHPVVRRLLDRAGGLLTSTSLNVTGSPPARTGGEVRAVLSGIGSEAGAVGWLDAGDLAGSTPSTLVRVTEDAVEILREGAVPAADVTRALTPHPRSRHPVGGSSR
;
A
#
# COMPACT_ATOMS: atom_id res chain seq x y z
N TYR A 1 3.74 10.21 9.35
CA TYR A 1 2.29 10.16 9.43
C TYR A 1 1.68 9.93 8.05
N GLY A 2 0.55 9.21 8.02
CA GLY A 2 -0.27 8.99 6.84
C GLY A 2 -1.55 9.83 6.88
N LEU A 3 -2.02 10.22 5.70
CA LEU A 3 -3.33 10.81 5.48
C LEU A 3 -4.21 9.76 4.82
N GLY A 4 -5.40 9.52 5.33
CA GLY A 4 -6.27 8.48 4.82
C GLY A 4 -7.74 8.64 5.15
N GLY A 5 -8.56 7.77 4.59
CA GLY A 5 -9.98 7.71 4.87
C GLY A 5 -10.64 6.50 4.20
N ARG A 6 -11.96 6.39 4.31
CA ARG A 6 -12.70 5.35 3.57
C ARG A 6 -12.56 5.61 2.05
N PRO A 7 -12.37 4.58 1.23
CA PRO A 7 -12.16 4.73 -0.21
C PRO A 7 -13.49 5.17 -0.90
N ARG A 8 -13.61 6.48 -1.08
CA ARG A 8 -14.76 7.14 -1.75
C ARG A 8 -14.24 8.28 -2.60
N PRO A 9 -14.84 8.57 -3.75
CA PRO A 9 -14.41 9.64 -4.65
C PRO A 9 -14.26 11.00 -3.94
N GLU A 10 -15.20 11.36 -3.06
CA GLU A 10 -15.16 12.61 -2.29
C GLU A 10 -14.00 12.65 -1.28
N VAL A 11 -13.61 11.51 -0.71
CA VAL A 11 -12.46 11.41 0.20
C VAL A 11 -11.15 11.50 -0.59
N ASP A 12 -11.06 10.82 -1.73
CA ASP A 12 -9.88 10.86 -2.59
C ASP A 12 -9.66 12.27 -3.16
N ALA A 13 -10.72 12.97 -3.57
CA ALA A 13 -10.66 14.37 -4.00
C ALA A 13 -10.19 15.30 -2.88
N ARG A 14 -10.69 15.10 -1.66
CA ARG A 14 -10.28 15.86 -0.48
C ARG A 14 -8.81 15.62 -0.12
N ILE A 15 -8.34 14.38 -0.17
CA ILE A 15 -6.92 14.05 0.04
C ILE A 15 -6.05 14.77 -1.01
N ALA A 16 -6.49 14.81 -2.27
CA ALA A 16 -5.79 15.52 -3.32
C ALA A 16 -5.70 17.03 -3.06
N ALA A 17 -6.80 17.64 -2.60
CA ALA A 17 -6.83 19.06 -2.21
C ALA A 17 -5.86 19.35 -1.06
N ILE A 18 -5.86 18.53 0.01
CA ILE A 18 -4.91 18.62 1.12
C ILE A 18 -3.46 18.55 0.65
N LYS A 19 -3.17 17.74 -0.33
CA LYS A 19 -1.82 17.58 -0.90
C LYS A 19 -1.45 18.67 -1.91
N GLY A 20 -2.37 19.55 -2.29
CA GLY A 20 -2.14 20.58 -3.30
C GLY A 20 -1.84 19.98 -4.68
N ARG A 21 -2.48 18.88 -5.06
CA ARG A 21 -2.28 18.23 -6.37
C ARG A 21 -3.61 17.81 -7.00
N PRO A 22 -3.66 17.60 -8.34
CA PRO A 22 -4.83 16.98 -8.96
C PRO A 22 -5.14 15.60 -8.35
N PRO A 23 -6.41 15.16 -8.38
CA PRO A 23 -6.78 13.79 -8.03
C PRO A 23 -5.93 12.78 -8.81
N GLY A 24 -5.52 11.72 -8.13
CA GLY A 24 -4.71 10.67 -8.72
C GLY A 24 -4.77 9.41 -7.87
N PRO A 25 -4.20 8.29 -8.32
CA PRO A 25 -4.30 7.02 -7.63
C PRO A 25 -3.69 7.12 -6.22
N LEU A 26 -4.42 6.56 -5.26
CA LEU A 26 -4.03 6.44 -3.86
C LEU A 26 -3.89 4.96 -3.51
N ILE A 27 -3.01 4.66 -2.54
CA ILE A 27 -2.83 3.29 -2.07
C ILE A 27 -4.07 2.86 -1.29
N ARG A 28 -4.60 1.68 -1.58
CA ARG A 28 -5.63 1.00 -0.77
C ARG A 28 -4.94 0.10 0.24
N LEU A 29 -5.03 0.45 1.51
CA LEU A 29 -4.55 -0.39 2.61
C LEU A 29 -5.65 -1.38 3.00
N ALA A 30 -5.25 -2.62 3.28
CA ALA A 30 -6.15 -3.67 3.75
C ALA A 30 -5.54 -4.48 4.89
N ALA A 31 -6.38 -5.19 5.62
CA ALA A 31 -5.95 -6.06 6.73
C ALA A 31 -5.31 -7.36 6.23
N SER A 32 -5.68 -7.81 5.02
CA SER A 32 -5.18 -9.04 4.41
C SER A 32 -5.34 -9.01 2.88
N ARG A 33 -4.66 -9.94 2.18
CA ARG A 33 -4.90 -10.17 0.75
C ARG A 33 -6.35 -10.58 0.47
N ALA A 34 -6.95 -11.40 1.32
CA ALA A 34 -8.33 -11.81 1.17
C ALA A 34 -9.30 -10.61 1.20
N ALA A 35 -9.08 -9.65 2.10
CA ALA A 35 -9.86 -8.42 2.16
C ALA A 35 -9.71 -7.56 0.88
N ILE A 36 -8.54 -7.56 0.24
CA ILE A 36 -8.35 -6.87 -1.04
C ILE A 36 -9.16 -7.55 -2.15
N ILE A 37 -9.09 -8.87 -2.24
CA ILE A 37 -9.81 -9.66 -3.26
C ILE A 37 -11.32 -9.45 -3.12
N GLU A 38 -11.84 -9.45 -1.89
CA GLU A 38 -13.26 -9.23 -1.62
C GLU A 38 -13.71 -7.81 -1.97
N ALA A 39 -12.94 -6.80 -1.56
CA ALA A 39 -13.30 -5.39 -1.75
C ALA A 39 -13.04 -4.86 -3.16
N LEU A 40 -12.14 -5.49 -3.91
CA LEU A 40 -11.70 -5.08 -5.25
C LEU A 40 -11.78 -6.28 -6.22
N PRO A 41 -12.97 -6.78 -6.53
CA PRO A 41 -13.13 -7.98 -7.37
C PRO A 41 -12.63 -7.79 -8.81
N GLY A 42 -12.48 -6.54 -9.28
CA GLY A 42 -11.88 -6.22 -10.57
C GLY A 42 -10.35 -6.28 -10.60
N ALA A 43 -9.68 -6.34 -9.44
CA ALA A 43 -8.22 -6.39 -9.37
C ALA A 43 -7.70 -7.75 -9.85
N ARG A 44 -6.83 -7.74 -10.87
CA ARG A 44 -6.30 -8.95 -11.49
C ARG A 44 -5.12 -9.50 -10.69
N TRP A 45 -5.27 -10.72 -10.20
CA TRP A 45 -4.25 -11.43 -9.43
C TRP A 45 -3.50 -12.44 -10.32
N THR A 46 -2.36 -12.04 -10.84
CA THR A 46 -1.44 -12.96 -11.54
C THR A 46 -0.68 -13.82 -10.54
N ASP A 47 0.02 -14.86 -11.01
CA ASP A 47 0.88 -15.67 -10.14
C ASP A 47 2.03 -14.85 -9.56
N ALA A 48 2.59 -13.91 -10.33
CA ALA A 48 3.62 -12.97 -9.86
C ALA A 48 3.08 -12.08 -8.72
N ALA A 49 1.87 -11.54 -8.85
CA ALA A 49 1.24 -10.75 -7.79
C ALA A 49 1.03 -11.54 -6.51
N ARG A 50 0.62 -12.83 -6.63
CA ARG A 50 0.47 -13.73 -5.48
C ARG A 50 1.80 -14.01 -4.79
N GLN A 51 2.84 -14.35 -5.57
CA GLN A 51 4.19 -14.63 -5.06
C GLN A 51 4.77 -13.42 -4.30
N LEU A 52 4.65 -12.22 -4.87
CA LEU A 52 5.12 -10.99 -4.22
C LEU A 52 4.32 -10.67 -2.94
N ALA A 53 3.01 -10.85 -2.97
CA ALA A 53 2.17 -10.67 -1.79
C ALA A 53 2.52 -11.67 -0.68
N ASP A 54 2.75 -12.93 -1.01
CA ASP A 54 3.12 -13.97 -0.04
C ASP A 54 4.51 -13.73 0.55
N ALA A 55 5.45 -13.18 -0.23
CA ALA A 55 6.80 -12.89 0.22
C ALA A 55 6.90 -11.65 1.12
N PHE A 56 6.10 -10.60 0.86
CA PHE A 56 6.33 -9.28 1.45
C PHE A 56 5.14 -8.71 2.23
N TRP A 57 4.01 -9.39 2.32
CA TRP A 57 2.86 -8.92 3.11
C TRP A 57 2.58 -9.79 4.34
N PRO A 58 2.21 -9.15 5.45
CA PRO A 58 2.12 -7.70 5.71
C PRO A 58 3.49 -7.01 5.68
N GLY A 59 3.60 -5.89 4.93
CA GLY A 59 4.91 -5.25 4.81
C GLY A 59 4.98 -4.06 3.85
N PRO A 60 6.22 -3.59 3.57
CA PRO A 60 6.44 -2.35 2.85
C PRO A 60 6.52 -2.54 1.33
N LEU A 61 5.72 -3.45 0.77
CA LEU A 61 5.52 -3.61 -0.67
C LEU A 61 4.12 -3.14 -1.04
N THR A 62 4.02 -2.28 -2.05
CA THR A 62 2.76 -1.87 -2.69
C THR A 62 2.71 -2.46 -4.09
N LEU A 63 1.65 -3.20 -4.39
CA LEU A 63 1.39 -3.72 -5.73
C LEU A 63 0.40 -2.82 -6.46
N VAL A 64 0.67 -2.52 -7.72
CA VAL A 64 -0.28 -1.90 -8.65
C VAL A 64 -0.80 -3.01 -9.53
N LEU A 65 -2.06 -3.39 -9.33
CA LEU A 65 -2.76 -4.44 -10.06
C LEU A 65 -3.62 -3.84 -11.16
N GLU A 66 -3.77 -4.54 -12.26
CA GLU A 66 -4.75 -4.20 -13.29
C GLU A 66 -6.17 -4.34 -12.71
N ASP A 67 -7.05 -3.38 -13.01
CA ASP A 67 -8.44 -3.36 -12.56
C ASP A 67 -9.42 -2.91 -13.67
N GLY A 68 -8.91 -2.85 -14.91
CA GLY A 68 -9.63 -2.35 -16.07
C GLY A 68 -9.50 -0.85 -16.29
N SER A 69 -8.85 -0.11 -15.37
CA SER A 69 -8.49 1.29 -15.58
C SER A 69 -7.08 1.42 -16.17
N ASP A 70 -6.77 2.59 -16.76
CA ASP A 70 -5.44 2.86 -17.34
C ASP A 70 -4.31 2.88 -16.28
N THR A 71 -4.64 3.19 -15.04
CA THR A 71 -3.64 3.35 -13.96
C THR A 71 -3.49 2.13 -13.08
N GLY A 72 -4.50 1.24 -13.07
CA GLY A 72 -4.60 0.14 -12.12
C GLY A 72 -4.88 0.61 -10.69
N VAL A 73 -5.00 -0.32 -9.77
CA VAL A 73 -5.23 -0.08 -8.35
C VAL A 73 -4.01 -0.43 -7.52
N ALA A 74 -3.51 0.54 -6.73
CA ALA A 74 -2.39 0.35 -5.82
C ALA A 74 -2.90 -0.22 -4.47
N VAL A 75 -2.37 -1.38 -4.05
CA VAL A 75 -2.82 -2.10 -2.85
C VAL A 75 -1.64 -2.49 -1.95
N ARG A 76 -1.86 -2.50 -0.63
CA ARG A 76 -0.89 -2.96 0.36
C ARG A 76 -1.57 -3.53 1.60
N VAL A 77 -0.98 -4.57 2.18
CA VAL A 77 -1.31 -5.04 3.52
C VAL A 77 -0.32 -4.46 4.51
N ASP A 78 -0.82 -3.60 5.41
CA ASP A 78 0.03 -2.87 6.36
C ASP A 78 0.19 -3.68 7.67
N PRO A 79 1.42 -3.83 8.21
CA PRO A 79 1.67 -4.56 9.44
C PRO A 79 1.30 -3.78 10.71
N HIS A 80 1.15 -2.45 10.63
CA HIS A 80 1.03 -1.59 11.81
C HIS A 80 -0.27 -1.84 12.58
N PRO A 81 -0.23 -2.13 13.89
CA PRO A 81 -1.40 -2.54 14.66
C PRO A 81 -2.51 -1.49 14.72
N VAL A 82 -2.14 -0.19 14.76
CA VAL A 82 -3.13 0.90 14.73
C VAL A 82 -3.83 0.94 13.37
N VAL A 83 -3.10 0.77 12.26
CA VAL A 83 -3.69 0.73 10.92
C VAL A 83 -4.65 -0.45 10.80
N ARG A 84 -4.30 -1.61 11.31
CA ARG A 84 -5.18 -2.79 11.31
C ARG A 84 -6.49 -2.53 12.06
N ARG A 85 -6.42 -1.93 13.27
CA ARG A 85 -7.62 -1.55 14.03
C ARG A 85 -8.49 -0.51 13.31
N LEU A 86 -7.87 0.42 12.58
CA LEU A 86 -8.59 1.38 11.75
C LEU A 86 -9.30 0.68 10.58
N LEU A 87 -8.63 -0.27 9.92
CA LEU A 87 -9.19 -1.08 8.84
C LEU A 87 -10.42 -1.87 9.31
N ASP A 88 -10.33 -2.52 10.46
CA ASP A 88 -11.45 -3.28 11.05
C ASP A 88 -12.68 -2.40 11.26
N ARG A 89 -12.47 -1.14 11.71
CA ARG A 89 -13.56 -0.17 11.95
C ARG A 89 -14.05 0.54 10.69
N ALA A 90 -13.22 0.59 9.65
CA ALA A 90 -13.54 1.26 8.40
C ALA A 90 -14.27 0.40 7.38
N GLY A 91 -14.39 -0.92 7.64
CA GLY A 91 -14.98 -1.88 6.69
C GLY A 91 -13.94 -2.55 5.80
N GLY A 92 -12.70 -2.73 6.29
CA GLY A 92 -11.67 -3.56 5.67
C GLY A 92 -10.72 -2.85 4.71
N LEU A 93 -11.07 -1.67 4.19
CA LEU A 93 -10.24 -0.92 3.26
C LEU A 93 -10.11 0.56 3.65
N LEU A 94 -8.91 1.12 3.50
CA LEU A 94 -8.64 2.55 3.64
C LEU A 94 -7.84 3.04 2.44
N THR A 95 -8.16 4.23 1.95
CA THR A 95 -7.25 4.97 1.06
C THR A 95 -6.15 5.60 1.90
N SER A 96 -4.92 5.68 1.39
CA SER A 96 -3.78 6.21 2.13
C SER A 96 -2.74 6.87 1.24
N THR A 97 -2.12 7.91 1.80
CA THR A 97 -0.92 8.56 1.28
C THR A 97 -0.12 9.14 2.44
N SER A 98 1.11 9.63 2.20
CA SER A 98 1.88 10.37 3.21
C SER A 98 1.21 11.71 3.55
N LEU A 99 1.25 12.12 4.83
CA LEU A 99 0.80 13.43 5.26
C LEU A 99 1.88 14.47 4.96
N ASN A 100 1.74 15.17 3.84
CA ASN A 100 2.60 16.26 3.39
C ASN A 100 1.93 17.01 2.25
N VAL A 101 2.32 18.24 2.05
CA VAL A 101 2.11 18.92 0.76
C VAL A 101 3.03 18.25 -0.27
N THR A 102 2.56 18.10 -1.50
CA THR A 102 3.34 17.45 -2.57
C THR A 102 4.71 18.13 -2.74
N GLY A 103 5.77 17.33 -2.83
CA GLY A 103 7.15 17.80 -2.91
C GLY A 103 7.85 18.02 -1.56
N SER A 104 7.11 18.04 -0.44
CA SER A 104 7.69 18.14 0.90
C SER A 104 7.88 16.76 1.55
N PRO A 105 8.77 16.60 2.54
CA PRO A 105 8.87 15.38 3.33
C PRO A 105 7.58 15.07 4.08
N PRO A 106 7.27 13.79 4.34
CA PRO A 106 6.16 13.41 5.20
C PRO A 106 6.33 13.91 6.63
N ALA A 107 5.25 14.41 7.26
CA ALA A 107 5.24 14.78 8.66
C ALA A 107 5.60 13.58 9.55
N ARG A 108 6.47 13.80 10.55
CA ARG A 108 6.95 12.79 11.49
C ARG A 108 6.64 13.12 12.95
N THR A 109 6.44 14.39 13.26
CA THR A 109 6.15 14.88 14.61
C THR A 109 4.77 15.48 14.69
N GLY A 110 4.20 15.56 15.89
CA GLY A 110 2.93 16.24 16.11
C GLY A 110 2.94 17.73 15.72
N GLY A 111 4.11 18.39 15.83
CA GLY A 111 4.30 19.76 15.37
C GLY A 111 4.14 19.89 13.85
N GLU A 112 4.81 19.00 13.11
CA GLU A 112 4.72 18.98 11.64
C GLU A 112 3.31 18.60 11.17
N VAL A 113 2.62 17.66 11.85
CA VAL A 113 1.22 17.34 11.56
C VAL A 113 0.35 18.57 11.71
N ARG A 114 0.47 19.31 12.84
CA ARG A 114 -0.29 20.55 13.05
C ARG A 114 0.02 21.61 12.00
N ALA A 115 1.28 21.77 11.62
CA ALA A 115 1.68 22.71 10.58
C ALA A 115 1.02 22.40 9.22
N VAL A 116 1.04 21.11 8.81
CA VAL A 116 0.36 20.69 7.58
C VAL A 116 -1.15 20.93 7.69
N LEU A 117 -1.79 20.52 8.80
CA LEU A 117 -3.23 20.65 8.97
C LEU A 117 -3.68 22.11 9.08
N SER A 118 -2.88 23.00 9.68
CA SER A 118 -3.19 24.43 9.76
C SER A 118 -3.07 25.15 8.42
N GLY A 119 -2.20 24.67 7.52
CA GLY A 119 -2.08 25.18 6.15
C GLY A 119 -3.20 24.73 5.22
N ILE A 120 -4.00 23.76 5.65
CA ILE A 120 -5.17 23.29 4.92
C ILE A 120 -6.34 24.21 5.28
N GLY A 121 -6.78 25.04 4.36
CA GLY A 121 -7.92 25.93 4.57
C GLY A 121 -9.19 25.19 5.01
N SER A 122 -10.20 25.93 5.43
CA SER A 122 -11.51 25.41 5.88
C SER A 122 -12.20 24.47 4.87
N GLU A 123 -11.82 24.52 3.60
CA GLU A 123 -12.33 23.67 2.53
C GLU A 123 -11.97 22.19 2.70
N ALA A 124 -10.92 21.86 3.46
CA ALA A 124 -10.56 20.48 3.75
C ALA A 124 -11.52 19.80 4.75
N GLY A 125 -12.39 20.56 5.41
CA GLY A 125 -13.34 20.08 6.42
C GLY A 125 -12.63 19.42 7.62
N ALA A 126 -13.36 18.71 8.48
CA ALA A 126 -12.79 18.09 9.67
C ALA A 126 -11.87 16.90 9.33
N VAL A 127 -10.60 16.99 9.71
CA VAL A 127 -9.63 15.89 9.68
C VAL A 127 -9.34 15.48 11.11
N GLY A 128 -9.66 14.24 11.47
CA GLY A 128 -9.25 13.67 12.76
C GLY A 128 -7.78 13.30 12.73
N TRP A 129 -7.07 13.50 13.83
CA TRP A 129 -5.66 13.11 13.98
C TRP A 129 -5.47 12.16 15.15
N LEU A 130 -4.80 11.05 14.88
CA LEU A 130 -4.34 10.12 15.90
C LEU A 130 -2.86 10.42 16.17
N ASP A 131 -2.58 10.98 17.33
CA ASP A 131 -1.22 11.27 17.76
C ASP A 131 -0.52 9.97 18.19
N ALA A 132 0.54 9.62 17.49
CA ALA A 132 1.39 8.48 17.79
C ALA A 132 2.78 8.92 18.31
N GLY A 133 2.94 10.18 18.69
CA GLY A 133 4.21 10.79 19.07
C GLY A 133 5.13 11.00 17.87
N ASP A 134 6.43 11.12 18.15
CA ASP A 134 7.44 11.31 17.12
C ASP A 134 7.77 9.99 16.45
N LEU A 135 7.65 9.96 15.13
CA LEU A 135 7.90 8.77 14.33
C LEU A 135 9.35 8.73 13.86
N ALA A 136 10.01 7.60 14.05
CA ALA A 136 11.27 7.31 13.38
C ALA A 136 11.06 7.39 11.86
N GLY A 137 12.07 7.90 11.14
CA GLY A 137 12.02 7.92 9.69
C GLY A 137 11.87 6.51 9.12
N SER A 138 11.01 6.35 8.12
CA SER A 138 10.89 5.09 7.39
C SER A 138 11.08 5.33 5.90
N THR A 139 11.74 4.39 5.24
CA THR A 139 11.78 4.34 3.78
C THR A 139 10.38 4.07 3.25
N PRO A 140 9.89 4.78 2.22
CA PRO A 140 8.62 4.48 1.59
C PRO A 140 8.52 3.03 1.11
N SER A 141 7.31 2.52 0.92
CA SER A 141 7.12 1.20 0.33
C SER A 141 7.68 1.14 -1.09
N THR A 142 8.24 0.01 -1.47
CA THR A 142 8.54 -0.29 -2.87
C THR A 142 7.23 -0.43 -3.63
N LEU A 143 7.14 0.20 -4.80
CA LEU A 143 5.96 0.20 -5.66
C LEU A 143 6.23 -0.63 -6.90
N VAL A 144 5.46 -1.69 -7.09
CA VAL A 144 5.62 -2.64 -8.20
C VAL A 144 4.33 -2.75 -8.97
N ARG A 145 4.36 -2.50 -10.28
CA ARG A 145 3.26 -2.79 -11.19
C ARG A 145 3.36 -4.24 -11.62
N VAL A 146 2.24 -4.94 -11.58
CA VAL A 146 2.15 -6.32 -12.02
C VAL A 146 1.00 -6.45 -13.01
N THR A 147 1.35 -6.85 -14.24
CA THR A 147 0.41 -7.16 -15.32
C THR A 147 0.50 -8.65 -15.65
N GLU A 148 -0.29 -9.13 -16.60
CA GLU A 148 -0.20 -10.52 -17.09
C GLU A 148 1.20 -10.81 -17.66
N ASP A 149 1.79 -9.83 -18.36
CA ASP A 149 3.00 -10.03 -19.16
C ASP A 149 4.28 -9.51 -18.49
N ALA A 150 4.17 -8.66 -17.43
CA ALA A 150 5.32 -7.96 -16.89
C ALA A 150 5.22 -7.66 -15.39
N VAL A 151 6.39 -7.55 -14.76
CA VAL A 151 6.58 -6.99 -13.42
C VAL A 151 7.54 -5.81 -13.54
N GLU A 152 7.08 -4.62 -13.17
CA GLU A 152 7.83 -3.38 -13.28
C GLU A 152 7.96 -2.70 -11.92
N ILE A 153 9.17 -2.38 -11.49
CA ILE A 153 9.43 -1.62 -10.26
C ILE A 153 9.29 -0.13 -10.60
N LEU A 154 8.15 0.45 -10.24
CA LEU A 154 7.87 1.87 -10.47
C LEU A 154 8.66 2.78 -9.53
N ARG A 155 8.97 2.30 -8.33
CA ARG A 155 9.76 2.99 -7.32
C ARG A 155 10.36 2.00 -6.37
N GLU A 156 11.68 1.99 -6.24
CA GLU A 156 12.36 1.27 -5.18
C GLU A 156 12.18 1.99 -3.83
N GLY A 157 12.00 1.22 -2.79
CA GLY A 157 11.78 1.68 -1.42
C GLY A 157 12.36 0.72 -0.41
N ALA A 158 11.60 0.39 0.63
CA ALA A 158 12.07 -0.46 1.73
C ALA A 158 12.33 -1.93 1.32
N VAL A 159 11.75 -2.41 0.23
CA VAL A 159 12.07 -3.71 -0.37
C VAL A 159 13.02 -3.47 -1.54
N PRO A 160 14.28 -3.96 -1.50
CA PRO A 160 15.23 -3.82 -2.60
C PRO A 160 14.74 -4.51 -3.90
N ALA A 161 15.08 -3.95 -5.03
CA ALA A 161 14.74 -4.50 -6.35
C ALA A 161 15.22 -5.95 -6.52
N ALA A 162 16.42 -6.26 -6.00
CA ALA A 162 16.97 -7.61 -6.02
C ALA A 162 16.11 -8.62 -5.26
N ASP A 163 15.47 -8.20 -4.15
CA ASP A 163 14.60 -9.07 -3.36
C ASP A 163 13.26 -9.31 -4.09
N VAL A 164 12.71 -8.28 -4.75
CA VAL A 164 11.53 -8.42 -5.62
C VAL A 164 11.80 -9.45 -6.73
N THR A 165 12.93 -9.32 -7.42
CA THR A 165 13.33 -10.25 -8.50
C THR A 165 13.52 -11.68 -7.97
N ARG A 166 14.18 -11.82 -6.81
CA ARG A 166 14.41 -13.13 -6.18
C ARG A 166 13.11 -13.82 -5.80
N ALA A 167 12.12 -13.10 -5.32
CA ALA A 167 10.82 -13.66 -4.93
C ALA A 167 10.04 -14.21 -6.13
N LEU A 168 10.31 -13.73 -7.34
CA LEU A 168 9.69 -14.19 -8.59
C LEU A 168 10.41 -15.36 -9.24
N THR A 169 11.63 -15.67 -8.80
CA THR A 169 12.39 -16.78 -9.35
C THR A 169 11.82 -18.10 -8.81
N PRO A 170 11.44 -19.06 -9.67
CA PRO A 170 10.94 -20.35 -9.19
C PRO A 170 11.99 -21.02 -8.30
N HIS A 171 11.65 -21.31 -7.05
CA HIS A 171 12.49 -22.18 -6.22
C HIS A 171 12.49 -23.56 -6.88
N PRO A 172 13.66 -24.18 -7.16
CA PRO A 172 13.71 -25.54 -7.61
C PRO A 172 13.00 -26.40 -6.55
N ARG A 173 11.88 -27.00 -6.95
CA ARG A 173 11.15 -27.93 -6.07
C ARG A 173 12.16 -28.99 -5.63
N SER A 174 12.43 -29.07 -4.34
CA SER A 174 13.17 -30.17 -3.74
C SER A 174 12.48 -31.47 -4.16
N ARG A 175 13.11 -32.20 -5.06
CA ARG A 175 12.65 -33.55 -5.41
C ARG A 175 12.74 -34.36 -4.13
N HIS A 176 11.64 -34.70 -3.51
CA HIS A 176 11.62 -35.76 -2.52
C HIS A 176 12.11 -37.01 -3.24
N PRO A 177 13.17 -37.65 -2.75
CA PRO A 177 13.55 -38.97 -3.28
C PRO A 177 12.39 -39.92 -2.96
N VAL A 178 11.74 -40.41 -4.00
CA VAL A 178 10.80 -41.51 -3.90
C VAL A 178 11.62 -42.70 -3.35
N GLY A 179 11.39 -43.05 -2.08
CA GLY A 179 12.01 -44.19 -1.45
C GLY A 179 11.70 -45.43 -2.26
N GLY A 180 12.73 -45.94 -2.90
CA GLY A 180 12.68 -47.26 -3.53
C GLY A 180 12.49 -48.33 -2.45
N SER A 181 11.30 -48.92 -2.39
CA SER A 181 11.05 -50.18 -1.71
C SER A 181 11.77 -51.24 -2.49
N SER A 182 12.85 -51.77 -1.96
CA SER A 182 13.44 -53.04 -2.40
C SER A 182 13.01 -54.15 -1.45
N ARG A 183 12.54 -55.19 -2.04
CA ARG A 183 12.11 -56.46 -1.47
C ARG A 183 13.21 -57.18 -0.69
#